data_1e43330a9bab9b52ab321370d7754db4
#
_entry.id   1e43330a9bab9b52ab321370d7754db4
#
_cell.length_a   1.000
_cell.length_b   1.000
_cell.length_c   1.000
_cell.angle_alpha   90.00
_cell.angle_beta   90.00
_cell.angle_gamma   90.00
#
_symmetry.space_group_name_H-M   'P 1'
#
loop_
_entity.id
_entity.type
_entity.pdbx_description
1 polymer ?
#
loop_
_entity_poly.entity_id
_entity_poly.type
_entity_poly.pdbx_seq_one_letter_code
_entity_poly.pdbx_strand_id
1 'polypeptide(L)'
;MTELLWGRQQPPSRGPKPAMTLTGIAEAAIRIADTEGLDAVSMQRVADDLPVTKMALYRYVPGKSELVAVMSDLAIGEPPEHPGLSWREALHAWAMDLFEGFNRHPWLLLSTVGRRPVGPNEAAWLDRGVQALTDSGLNGTEQLDSILVLSGHVRTIALQTATMPGGRQGLTEEAFTASFAGILAAEADRFPSLAAALRTPSGQENQGLAFGLDRILDGLELLIRARNA
;
A
#
# COMPACT_ATOMS: atom_id res chain seq x y z
N MET A 1 15.35 -15.39 -2.28
CA MET A 1 14.39 -14.30 -2.10
C MET A 1 14.22 -13.93 -0.62
N THR A 2 13.69 -14.81 0.24
CA THR A 2 13.46 -14.52 1.68
C THR A 2 14.72 -14.08 2.41
N GLU A 3 15.86 -14.75 2.19
CA GLU A 3 17.14 -14.39 2.82
C GLU A 3 17.63 -12.99 2.44
N LEU A 4 17.37 -12.57 1.19
CA LEU A 4 17.69 -11.22 0.72
C LEU A 4 16.85 -10.16 1.42
N LEU A 5 15.52 -10.35 1.48
CA LEU A 5 14.58 -9.43 2.14
C LEU A 5 14.84 -9.28 3.63
N TRP A 6 15.17 -10.41 4.31
CA TRP A 6 15.34 -10.44 5.78
C TRP A 6 16.78 -10.18 6.23
N GLY A 7 17.64 -9.69 5.33
CA GLY A 7 19.03 -9.32 5.68
C GLY A 7 19.88 -10.47 6.18
N ARG A 8 19.50 -11.73 5.90
CA ARG A 8 20.21 -12.94 6.37
C ARG A 8 21.41 -13.30 5.50
N GLN A 9 21.72 -12.49 4.47
CA GLN A 9 22.96 -12.64 3.72
C GLN A 9 24.10 -12.09 4.56
N GLN A 10 25.07 -12.95 4.89
CA GLN A 10 26.29 -12.54 5.62
C GLN A 10 27.08 -11.55 4.75
N PRO A 11 27.35 -10.32 5.25
CA PRO A 11 28.29 -9.45 4.56
C PRO A 11 29.68 -10.07 4.54
N PRO A 12 30.49 -9.86 3.50
CA PRO A 12 31.86 -10.34 3.45
C PRO A 12 32.64 -9.78 4.66
N SER A 13 33.26 -10.68 5.44
CA SER A 13 33.82 -10.37 6.76
C SER A 13 35.11 -9.56 6.75
N ARG A 14 35.70 -9.20 5.59
CA ARG A 14 36.93 -8.41 5.43
C ARG A 14 36.95 -7.63 4.12
N GLY A 15 37.16 -6.30 4.18
CA GLY A 15 37.38 -5.42 3.03
C GLY A 15 36.98 -3.98 3.31
N PRO A 16 37.35 -2.99 2.45
CA PRO A 16 36.83 -1.64 2.51
C PRO A 16 35.29 -1.66 2.45
N LYS A 17 34.63 -0.67 3.08
CA LYS A 17 33.16 -0.52 2.98
C LYS A 17 32.74 -0.68 1.51
N PRO A 18 31.79 -1.56 1.19
CA PRO A 18 31.31 -1.70 -0.19
C PRO A 18 30.86 -0.32 -0.70
N ALA A 19 31.33 0.07 -1.89
CA ALA A 19 30.93 1.31 -2.54
C ALA A 19 29.42 1.34 -2.88
N MET A 20 28.72 0.20 -2.74
CA MET A 20 27.31 0.01 -3.04
C MET A 20 26.70 -0.95 -2.00
N THR A 21 25.46 -0.64 -1.58
CA THR A 21 24.68 -1.45 -0.63
C THR A 21 23.36 -1.86 -1.28
N LEU A 22 22.75 -2.95 -0.77
CA LEU A 22 21.41 -3.36 -1.19
C LEU A 22 20.38 -2.21 -1.00
N THR A 23 20.47 -1.51 0.13
CA THR A 23 19.63 -0.34 0.43
C THR A 23 19.82 0.77 -0.62
N GLY A 24 21.07 1.14 -0.95
CA GLY A 24 21.33 2.17 -1.95
C GLY A 24 20.84 1.78 -3.37
N ILE A 25 20.88 0.50 -3.72
CA ILE A 25 20.30 -0.01 -4.97
C ILE A 25 18.77 0.12 -4.95
N ALA A 26 18.14 -0.26 -3.83
CA ALA A 26 16.69 -0.13 -3.67
C ALA A 26 16.24 1.34 -3.67
N GLU A 27 16.94 2.24 -3.01
CA GLU A 27 16.67 3.68 -3.02
C GLU A 27 16.75 4.28 -4.43
N ALA A 28 17.73 3.89 -5.24
CA ALA A 28 17.81 4.30 -6.64
C ALA A 28 16.60 3.80 -7.44
N ALA A 29 16.20 2.55 -7.23
CA ALA A 29 15.02 1.99 -7.89
C ALA A 29 13.71 2.66 -7.43
N ILE A 30 13.59 3.02 -6.15
CA ILE A 30 12.47 3.79 -5.59
C ILE A 30 12.36 5.15 -6.29
N ARG A 31 13.46 5.91 -6.37
CA ARG A 31 13.45 7.22 -7.07
C ARG A 31 12.99 7.10 -8.52
N ILE A 32 13.44 6.07 -9.25
CA ILE A 32 13.00 5.81 -10.62
C ILE A 32 11.49 5.51 -10.66
N ALA A 33 11.00 4.65 -9.77
CA ALA A 33 9.59 4.31 -9.70
C ALA A 33 8.71 5.51 -9.32
N ASP A 34 9.18 6.37 -8.42
CA ASP A 34 8.45 7.58 -7.97
C ASP A 34 8.34 8.63 -9.09
N THR A 35 9.31 8.69 -10.01
CA THR A 35 9.35 9.70 -11.07
C THR A 35 8.85 9.20 -12.42
N GLU A 36 9.16 7.95 -12.77
CA GLU A 36 8.94 7.38 -14.10
C GLU A 36 7.93 6.20 -14.09
N GLY A 37 7.53 5.74 -12.89
CA GLY A 37 6.67 4.57 -12.70
C GLY A 37 7.43 3.25 -12.58
N LEU A 38 6.73 2.22 -12.07
CA LEU A 38 7.31 0.89 -11.81
C LEU A 38 7.84 0.20 -13.08
N ASP A 39 7.24 0.46 -14.23
CA ASP A 39 7.64 -0.16 -15.50
C ASP A 39 9.02 0.32 -15.97
N ALA A 40 9.39 1.56 -15.63
CA ALA A 40 10.70 2.12 -15.93
C ALA A 40 11.83 1.46 -15.12
N VAL A 41 11.53 0.84 -13.99
CA VAL A 41 12.53 0.15 -13.17
C VAL A 41 13.05 -1.07 -13.90
N SER A 42 14.34 -1.05 -14.22
CA SER A 42 15.06 -2.17 -14.82
C SER A 42 16.48 -2.23 -14.26
N MET A 43 17.11 -3.41 -14.29
CA MET A 43 18.50 -3.58 -13.84
C MET A 43 19.45 -2.64 -14.59
N GLN A 44 19.18 -2.33 -15.86
CA GLN A 44 19.99 -1.39 -16.63
C GLN A 44 19.76 0.04 -16.16
N ARG A 45 18.50 0.48 -16.03
CA ARG A 45 18.16 1.85 -15.63
C ARG A 45 18.71 2.20 -14.24
N VAL A 46 18.65 1.23 -13.29
CA VAL A 46 19.23 1.40 -11.95
C VAL A 46 20.77 1.41 -12.01
N ALA A 47 21.41 0.60 -12.87
CA ALA A 47 22.85 0.63 -13.06
C ALA A 47 23.35 1.98 -13.60
N ASP A 48 22.59 2.57 -14.53
CA ASP A 48 22.90 3.88 -15.11
C ASP A 48 22.75 5.02 -14.08
N ASP A 49 21.76 4.93 -13.17
CA ASP A 49 21.55 5.91 -12.08
C ASP A 49 22.67 5.85 -11.02
N LEU A 50 23.23 4.67 -10.76
CA LEU A 50 24.27 4.45 -9.74
C LEU A 50 25.70 4.49 -10.27
N PRO A 51 26.00 4.96 -11.44
CA PRO A 51 27.17 4.82 -12.32
C PRO A 51 27.99 3.53 -12.09
N VAL A 52 27.30 2.40 -12.13
CA VAL A 52 27.91 1.07 -11.98
C VAL A 52 27.55 0.19 -13.18
N THR A 53 28.26 -0.95 -13.33
CA THR A 53 27.89 -1.93 -14.36
C THR A 53 26.69 -2.75 -13.93
N LYS A 54 25.82 -3.11 -14.87
CA LYS A 54 24.69 -4.02 -14.62
C LYS A 54 25.13 -5.33 -13.95
N MET A 55 26.31 -5.86 -14.33
CA MET A 55 26.88 -7.05 -13.72
C MET A 55 27.24 -6.86 -12.24
N ALA A 56 27.59 -5.63 -11.83
CA ALA A 56 27.84 -5.33 -10.42
C ALA A 56 26.54 -5.41 -9.60
N LEU A 57 25.40 -4.99 -10.14
CA LEU A 57 24.09 -5.09 -9.47
C LEU A 57 23.68 -6.54 -9.24
N TYR A 58 23.90 -7.44 -10.22
CA TYR A 58 23.50 -8.85 -10.10
C TYR A 58 24.21 -9.59 -8.95
N ARG A 59 25.31 -9.06 -8.42
CA ARG A 59 25.96 -9.60 -7.21
C ARG A 59 25.19 -9.31 -5.93
N TYR A 60 24.33 -8.28 -5.93
CA TYR A 60 23.52 -7.88 -4.79
C TYR A 60 22.06 -8.32 -4.93
N VAL A 61 21.53 -8.21 -6.14
CA VAL A 61 20.12 -8.50 -6.45
C VAL A 61 20.07 -9.39 -7.70
N PRO A 62 19.58 -10.63 -7.59
CA PRO A 62 19.57 -11.58 -8.70
C PRO A 62 18.77 -11.17 -9.93
N GLY A 63 17.77 -10.30 -9.76
CA GLY A 63 16.93 -9.82 -10.85
C GLY A 63 15.94 -8.73 -10.49
N LYS A 64 15.13 -8.33 -11.49
CA LYS A 64 14.10 -7.28 -11.32
C LYS A 64 13.07 -7.66 -10.24
N SER A 65 12.64 -8.91 -10.19
CA SER A 65 11.63 -9.36 -9.21
C SER A 65 12.11 -9.20 -7.79
N GLU A 66 13.39 -9.56 -7.54
CA GLU A 66 14.02 -9.40 -6.23
C GLU A 66 14.23 -7.93 -5.89
N LEU A 67 14.61 -7.12 -6.87
CA LEU A 67 14.75 -5.68 -6.69
C LEU A 67 13.40 -5.05 -6.32
N VAL A 68 12.32 -5.39 -7.03
CA VAL A 68 10.98 -4.88 -6.75
C VAL A 68 10.52 -5.29 -5.35
N ALA A 69 10.82 -6.52 -4.92
CA ALA A 69 10.47 -6.95 -3.57
C ALA A 69 11.21 -6.16 -2.48
N VAL A 70 12.53 -5.95 -2.64
CA VAL A 70 13.34 -5.18 -1.68
C VAL A 70 12.93 -3.71 -1.66
N MET A 71 12.75 -3.07 -2.82
CA MET A 71 12.34 -1.68 -2.90
C MET A 71 10.94 -1.45 -2.34
N SER A 72 10.02 -2.41 -2.51
CA SER A 72 8.66 -2.31 -1.96
C SER A 72 8.67 -2.37 -0.43
N ASP A 73 9.42 -3.29 0.15
CA ASP A 73 9.55 -3.38 1.60
C ASP A 73 10.25 -2.16 2.20
N LEU A 74 11.29 -1.65 1.53
CA LEU A 74 11.96 -0.42 1.97
C LEU A 74 11.06 0.82 1.85
N ALA A 75 10.28 0.94 0.78
CA ALA A 75 9.43 2.10 0.53
C ALA A 75 8.23 2.18 1.46
N ILE A 76 7.61 1.03 1.80
CA ILE A 76 6.53 1.03 2.80
C ILE A 76 7.08 1.44 4.19
N GLY A 77 8.33 1.06 4.49
CA GLY A 77 9.01 1.38 5.75
C GLY A 77 8.36 0.74 6.98
N GLU A 78 8.88 1.06 8.15
CA GLU A 78 8.30 0.62 9.43
C GLU A 78 6.98 1.36 9.72
N PRO A 79 5.96 0.66 10.26
CA PRO A 79 4.71 1.32 10.66
C PRO A 79 4.94 2.28 11.82
N PRO A 80 4.35 3.49 11.80
CA PRO A 80 4.39 4.41 12.94
C PRO A 80 3.83 3.82 14.22
N GLU A 81 4.30 4.31 15.37
CA GLU A 81 3.76 3.94 16.68
C GLU A 81 2.75 4.97 17.16
N HIS A 82 1.63 4.47 17.68
CA HIS A 82 0.55 5.30 18.25
C HIS A 82 0.24 4.81 19.68
N PRO A 83 1.11 5.11 20.67
CA PRO A 83 0.94 4.61 22.03
C PRO A 83 -0.31 5.20 22.69
N GLY A 84 -0.99 4.38 23.51
CA GLY A 84 -2.10 4.83 24.35
C GLY A 84 -3.46 4.96 23.65
N LEU A 85 -3.56 4.62 22.36
CA LEU A 85 -4.83 4.60 21.65
C LEU A 85 -5.64 3.35 21.99
N SER A 86 -6.97 3.48 21.97
CA SER A 86 -7.87 2.33 21.94
C SER A 86 -7.67 1.51 20.65
N TRP A 87 -8.12 0.25 20.66
CA TRP A 87 -8.03 -0.60 19.46
C TRP A 87 -8.63 0.06 18.21
N ARG A 88 -9.74 0.78 18.36
CA ARG A 88 -10.42 1.47 17.26
C ARG A 88 -9.60 2.62 16.71
N GLU A 89 -9.09 3.46 17.60
CA GLU A 89 -8.23 4.61 17.22
C GLU A 89 -6.92 4.13 16.61
N ALA A 90 -6.31 3.07 17.17
CA ALA A 90 -5.08 2.49 16.66
C ALA A 90 -5.25 1.93 15.23
N LEU A 91 -6.34 1.18 14.97
CA LEU A 91 -6.64 0.68 13.63
C LEU A 91 -7.00 1.79 12.64
N HIS A 92 -7.68 2.84 13.10
CA HIS A 92 -7.95 4.01 12.26
C HIS A 92 -6.65 4.72 11.87
N ALA A 93 -5.77 5.00 12.83
CA ALA A 93 -4.46 5.60 12.59
C ALA A 93 -3.61 4.73 11.66
N TRP A 94 -3.53 3.42 11.92
CA TRP A 94 -2.85 2.44 11.07
C TRP A 94 -3.34 2.49 9.61
N ALA A 95 -4.65 2.57 9.40
CA ALA A 95 -5.24 2.63 8.07
C ALA A 95 -4.89 3.95 7.34
N MET A 96 -4.88 5.07 8.08
CA MET A 96 -4.51 6.38 7.52
C MET A 96 -3.02 6.42 7.15
N ASP A 97 -2.13 5.90 8.01
CA ASP A 97 -0.70 5.81 7.73
C ASP A 97 -0.42 4.94 6.50
N LEU A 98 -1.13 3.80 6.36
CA LEU A 98 -1.03 2.94 5.20
C LEU A 98 -1.48 3.65 3.92
N PHE A 99 -2.57 4.43 4.00
CA PHE A 99 -3.06 5.24 2.89
C PHE A 99 -2.02 6.29 2.46
N GLU A 100 -1.40 6.98 3.43
CA GLU A 100 -0.32 7.93 3.14
C GLU A 100 0.91 7.25 2.52
N GLY A 101 1.25 6.05 2.96
CA GLY A 101 2.32 5.24 2.36
C GLY A 101 2.06 4.97 0.87
N PHE A 102 0.83 4.59 0.51
CA PHE A 102 0.43 4.40 -0.89
C PHE A 102 0.41 5.70 -1.69
N ASN A 103 0.02 6.82 -1.09
CA ASN A 103 0.06 8.12 -1.77
C ASN A 103 1.49 8.61 -2.01
N ARG A 104 2.41 8.32 -1.08
CA ARG A 104 3.83 8.66 -1.22
C ARG A 104 4.51 7.85 -2.33
N HIS A 105 4.14 6.58 -2.46
CA HIS A 105 4.69 5.63 -3.41
C HIS A 105 3.58 4.87 -4.16
N PRO A 106 2.85 5.51 -5.10
CA PRO A 106 1.67 4.91 -5.73
C PRO A 106 1.93 3.57 -6.42
N TRP A 107 3.15 3.34 -6.90
CA TRP A 107 3.57 2.08 -7.52
C TRP A 107 3.55 0.89 -6.54
N LEU A 108 3.55 1.13 -5.21
CA LEU A 108 3.34 0.08 -4.19
C LEU A 108 2.01 -0.64 -4.39
N LEU A 109 0.98 0.07 -4.85
CA LEU A 109 -0.34 -0.52 -5.15
C LEU A 109 -0.25 -1.63 -6.19
N LEU A 110 0.73 -1.57 -7.10
CA LEU A 110 0.98 -2.56 -8.15
C LEU A 110 1.99 -3.62 -7.71
N SER A 111 3.06 -3.23 -7.00
CA SER A 111 4.16 -4.13 -6.62
C SER A 111 3.81 -5.05 -5.45
N THR A 112 2.79 -4.71 -4.65
CA THR A 112 2.38 -5.45 -3.46
C THR A 112 1.14 -6.32 -3.68
N VAL A 113 0.77 -6.61 -4.94
CA VAL A 113 -0.35 -7.49 -5.31
C VAL A 113 0.12 -8.93 -5.49
N GLY A 114 -0.77 -9.88 -5.14
CA GLY A 114 -0.55 -11.29 -5.40
C GLY A 114 0.32 -12.00 -4.35
N ARG A 115 0.63 -13.27 -4.63
CA ARG A 115 1.46 -14.11 -3.74
C ARG A 115 2.93 -13.83 -4.01
N ARG A 116 3.61 -13.21 -3.08
CA ARG A 116 5.02 -12.85 -3.13
C ARG A 116 5.65 -12.97 -1.74
N PRO A 117 6.98 -13.06 -1.63
CA PRO A 117 7.64 -12.98 -0.35
C PRO A 117 7.33 -11.64 0.34
N VAL A 118 6.99 -11.69 1.61
CA VAL A 118 6.74 -10.55 2.49
C VAL A 118 8.06 -10.20 3.17
N GLY A 119 8.41 -8.92 3.17
CA GLY A 119 9.61 -8.40 3.83
C GLY A 119 9.35 -8.06 5.31
N PRO A 120 10.41 -7.67 6.05
CA PRO A 120 10.32 -7.36 7.47
C PRO A 120 9.41 -6.15 7.77
N ASN A 121 9.45 -5.10 6.94
CA ASN A 121 8.61 -3.93 7.15
C ASN A 121 7.13 -4.24 6.90
N GLU A 122 6.80 -4.96 5.83
CA GLU A 122 5.43 -5.40 5.60
C GLU A 122 4.92 -6.33 6.70
N ALA A 123 5.78 -7.23 7.21
CA ALA A 123 5.43 -8.07 8.34
C ALA A 123 5.18 -7.23 9.60
N ALA A 124 5.97 -6.17 9.83
CA ALA A 124 5.76 -5.23 10.93
C ALA A 124 4.42 -4.47 10.80
N TRP A 125 4.00 -4.11 9.57
CA TRP A 125 2.68 -3.51 9.34
C TRP A 125 1.55 -4.46 9.74
N LEU A 126 1.63 -5.75 9.36
CA LEU A 126 0.65 -6.75 9.76
C LEU A 126 0.64 -6.97 11.28
N ASP A 127 1.82 -7.10 11.88
CA ASP A 127 1.99 -7.28 13.32
C ASP A 127 1.40 -6.10 14.11
N ARG A 128 1.66 -4.86 13.68
CA ARG A 128 1.11 -3.65 14.30
C ARG A 128 -0.43 -3.61 14.25
N GLY A 129 -1.02 -4.00 13.12
CA GLY A 129 -2.47 -4.10 13.00
C GLY A 129 -3.05 -5.17 13.92
N VAL A 130 -2.46 -6.35 13.98
CA VAL A 130 -2.87 -7.45 14.86
C VAL A 130 -2.70 -7.05 16.33
N GLN A 131 -1.60 -6.38 16.69
CA GLN A 131 -1.33 -5.90 18.04
C GLN A 131 -2.47 -5.02 18.59
N ALA A 132 -3.06 -4.17 17.75
CA ALA A 132 -4.21 -3.34 18.15
C ALA A 132 -5.42 -4.17 18.60
N LEU A 133 -5.53 -5.43 18.17
CA LEU A 133 -6.64 -6.34 18.47
C LEU A 133 -6.29 -7.41 19.53
N THR A 134 -5.11 -7.38 20.14
CA THR A 134 -4.64 -8.45 21.04
C THR A 134 -5.60 -8.71 22.21
N ASP A 135 -6.12 -7.66 22.83
CA ASP A 135 -7.01 -7.75 24.00
C ASP A 135 -8.50 -7.60 23.63
N SER A 136 -8.84 -7.75 22.36
CA SER A 136 -10.21 -7.56 21.87
C SER A 136 -11.15 -8.75 22.11
N GLY A 137 -10.60 -9.93 22.45
CA GLY A 137 -11.35 -11.19 22.52
C GLY A 137 -11.51 -11.91 21.18
N LEU A 138 -11.02 -11.33 20.08
CA LEU A 138 -10.98 -11.97 18.77
C LEU A 138 -9.91 -13.07 18.73
N ASN A 139 -10.20 -14.19 18.05
CA ASN A 139 -9.18 -15.19 17.78
C ASN A 139 -8.21 -14.74 16.67
N GLY A 140 -7.05 -15.42 16.53
CA GLY A 140 -6.00 -15.02 15.61
C GLY A 140 -6.44 -14.94 14.13
N THR A 141 -7.36 -15.80 13.70
CA THR A 141 -7.92 -15.74 12.34
C THR A 141 -8.77 -14.47 12.16
N GLU A 142 -9.66 -14.18 13.11
CA GLU A 142 -10.49 -12.98 13.08
C GLU A 142 -9.65 -11.70 13.11
N GLN A 143 -8.55 -11.68 13.86
CA GLN A 143 -7.61 -10.56 13.88
C GLN A 143 -6.97 -10.35 12.51
N LEU A 144 -6.42 -11.41 11.91
CA LEU A 144 -5.79 -11.34 10.58
C LEU A 144 -6.78 -10.95 9.48
N ASP A 145 -7.98 -11.53 9.49
CA ASP A 145 -9.03 -11.20 8.51
C ASP A 145 -9.48 -9.74 8.64
N SER A 146 -9.54 -9.21 9.87
CA SER A 146 -9.84 -7.80 10.13
C SER A 146 -8.81 -6.87 9.49
N ILE A 147 -7.52 -7.18 9.62
CA ILE A 147 -6.44 -6.41 9.00
C ILE A 147 -6.48 -6.53 7.48
N LEU A 148 -6.82 -7.71 6.95
CA LEU A 148 -6.96 -7.92 5.51
C LEU A 148 -8.12 -7.08 4.93
N VAL A 149 -9.27 -7.01 5.60
CA VAL A 149 -10.41 -6.20 5.18
C VAL A 149 -10.05 -4.71 5.19
N LEU A 150 -9.43 -4.22 6.28
CA LEU A 150 -8.99 -2.83 6.40
C LEU A 150 -7.98 -2.45 5.31
N SER A 151 -6.93 -3.26 5.14
CA SER A 151 -5.92 -3.01 4.12
C SER A 151 -6.49 -3.05 2.69
N GLY A 152 -7.46 -3.95 2.45
CA GLY A 152 -8.17 -4.05 1.17
C GLY A 152 -8.97 -2.79 0.86
N HIS A 153 -9.69 -2.24 1.84
CA HIS A 153 -10.41 -0.99 1.70
C HIS A 153 -9.48 0.19 1.41
N VAL A 154 -8.43 0.36 2.24
CA VAL A 154 -7.41 1.41 2.05
C VAL A 154 -6.80 1.34 0.65
N ARG A 155 -6.38 0.13 0.22
CA ARG A 155 -5.81 -0.10 -1.11
C ARG A 155 -6.77 0.29 -2.23
N THR A 156 -8.04 -0.09 -2.12
CA THR A 156 -9.04 0.20 -3.16
C THR A 156 -9.23 1.70 -3.34
N ILE A 157 -9.34 2.44 -2.23
CA ILE A 157 -9.48 3.89 -2.29
C ILE A 157 -8.18 4.54 -2.80
N ALA A 158 -7.03 4.13 -2.29
CA ALA A 158 -5.74 4.65 -2.77
C ALA A 158 -5.55 4.41 -4.29
N LEU A 159 -5.97 3.25 -4.81
CA LEU A 159 -5.87 2.96 -6.24
C LEU A 159 -6.78 3.86 -7.10
N GLN A 160 -7.95 4.26 -6.56
CA GLN A 160 -8.87 5.14 -7.26
C GLN A 160 -8.38 6.60 -7.30
N THR A 161 -7.64 7.03 -6.26
CA THR A 161 -7.17 8.42 -6.12
C THR A 161 -5.72 8.62 -6.58
N ALA A 162 -4.96 7.53 -6.76
CA ALA A 162 -3.54 7.60 -7.08
C ALA A 162 -3.26 8.14 -8.49
N THR A 163 -2.37 9.12 -8.58
CA THR A 163 -1.76 9.53 -9.83
C THR A 163 -0.50 8.70 -10.07
N MET A 164 -0.56 7.75 -11.03
CA MET A 164 0.56 6.86 -11.33
C MET A 164 1.58 7.56 -12.24
N PRO A 165 2.84 7.76 -11.80
CA PRO A 165 3.91 8.25 -12.68
C PRO A 165 4.09 7.32 -13.90
N GLY A 166 4.22 7.87 -15.09
CA GLY A 166 4.34 7.10 -16.34
C GLY A 166 3.07 6.40 -16.80
N GLY A 167 1.99 6.47 -16.01
CA GLY A 167 0.69 5.90 -16.39
C GLY A 167 -0.02 6.70 -17.49
N ARG A 168 -0.97 6.05 -18.19
CA ARG A 168 -1.89 6.80 -19.05
C ARG A 168 -2.66 7.78 -18.18
N GLN A 169 -2.64 9.07 -18.53
CA GLN A 169 -3.52 10.05 -17.91
C GLN A 169 -4.97 9.61 -18.18
N GLY A 170 -5.60 9.08 -17.14
CA GLY A 170 -7.04 8.88 -17.13
C GLY A 170 -7.77 10.23 -17.07
N LEU A 171 -9.09 10.18 -17.10
CA LEU A 171 -9.90 11.35 -16.80
C LEU A 171 -9.57 11.82 -15.37
N THR A 172 -9.49 13.12 -15.15
CA THR A 172 -9.48 13.65 -13.78
C THR A 172 -10.76 13.21 -13.07
N GLU A 173 -10.75 13.14 -11.76
CA GLU A 173 -11.94 12.77 -10.98
C GLU A 173 -13.14 13.64 -11.34
N GLU A 174 -12.94 14.94 -11.47
CA GLU A 174 -13.97 15.90 -11.91
C GLU A 174 -14.51 15.57 -13.31
N ALA A 175 -13.61 15.29 -14.27
CA ALA A 175 -14.01 14.95 -15.63
C ALA A 175 -14.72 13.59 -15.70
N PHE A 176 -14.29 12.61 -14.89
CA PHE A 176 -14.96 11.31 -14.76
C PHE A 176 -16.35 11.48 -14.16
N THR A 177 -16.46 12.20 -13.04
CA THR A 177 -17.72 12.45 -12.33
C THR A 177 -18.71 13.20 -13.22
N ALA A 178 -18.26 14.26 -13.91
CA ALA A 178 -19.11 15.02 -14.83
C ALA A 178 -19.58 14.18 -16.02
N SER A 179 -18.69 13.39 -16.63
CA SER A 179 -19.02 12.50 -17.74
C SER A 179 -20.02 11.42 -17.30
N PHE A 180 -19.77 10.79 -16.14
CA PHE A 180 -20.62 9.75 -15.58
C PHE A 180 -22.01 10.31 -15.20
N ALA A 181 -22.06 11.47 -14.57
CA ALA A 181 -23.31 12.15 -14.24
C ALA A 181 -24.13 12.51 -15.51
N GLY A 182 -23.47 12.96 -16.57
CA GLY A 182 -24.09 13.24 -17.86
C GLY A 182 -24.71 12.00 -18.52
N ILE A 183 -24.00 10.89 -18.51
CA ILE A 183 -24.48 9.60 -19.04
C ILE A 183 -25.70 9.14 -18.22
N LEU A 184 -25.64 9.19 -16.90
CA LEU A 184 -26.72 8.75 -16.04
C LEU A 184 -27.95 9.64 -16.11
N ALA A 185 -27.78 10.94 -16.35
CA ALA A 185 -28.90 11.85 -16.59
C ALA A 185 -29.66 11.49 -17.89
N ALA A 186 -28.93 11.11 -18.93
CA ALA A 186 -29.53 10.67 -20.21
C ALA A 186 -30.19 9.29 -20.12
N GLU A 187 -29.69 8.40 -19.23
CA GLU A 187 -30.17 7.02 -19.05
C GLU A 187 -30.95 6.82 -17.74
N ALA A 188 -31.54 7.88 -17.19
CA ALA A 188 -32.17 7.86 -15.87
C ALA A 188 -33.30 6.82 -15.76
N ASP A 189 -34.07 6.62 -16.85
CA ASP A 189 -35.14 5.62 -16.90
C ASP A 189 -34.60 4.18 -16.83
N ARG A 190 -33.41 3.95 -17.36
CA ARG A 190 -32.73 2.65 -17.34
C ARG A 190 -32.06 2.35 -16.00
N PHE A 191 -31.56 3.41 -15.31
CA PHE A 191 -30.83 3.30 -14.04
C PHE A 191 -31.45 4.20 -12.95
N PRO A 192 -32.75 4.02 -12.60
CA PRO A 192 -33.47 4.97 -11.75
C PRO A 192 -32.91 5.10 -10.34
N SER A 193 -32.43 4.00 -9.73
CA SER A 193 -31.85 4.03 -8.38
C SER A 193 -30.51 4.78 -8.33
N LEU A 194 -29.67 4.60 -9.33
CA LEU A 194 -28.39 5.27 -9.42
C LEU A 194 -28.57 6.76 -9.71
N ALA A 195 -29.48 7.09 -10.63
CA ALA A 195 -29.84 8.47 -10.91
C ALA A 195 -30.45 9.19 -9.69
N ALA A 196 -31.25 8.49 -8.87
CA ALA A 196 -31.79 9.04 -7.62
C ALA A 196 -30.68 9.29 -6.58
N ALA A 197 -29.75 8.36 -6.40
CA ALA A 197 -28.62 8.48 -5.47
C ALA A 197 -27.73 9.68 -5.80
N LEU A 198 -27.45 9.92 -7.08
CA LEU A 198 -26.61 11.05 -7.53
C LEU A 198 -27.31 12.42 -7.41
N ARG A 199 -28.64 12.46 -7.36
CA ARG A 199 -29.38 13.69 -7.12
C ARG A 199 -29.40 14.14 -5.65
N THR A 200 -28.98 13.26 -4.73
CA THR A 200 -28.92 13.54 -3.29
C THR A 200 -27.47 13.55 -2.79
N PRO A 201 -26.61 14.46 -3.27
CA PRO A 201 -25.24 14.51 -2.77
C PRO A 201 -25.24 14.93 -1.30
N SER A 202 -24.44 14.27 -0.48
CA SER A 202 -24.32 14.56 0.96
C SER A 202 -23.49 15.82 1.26
N GLY A 203 -23.08 16.58 0.28
CA GLY A 203 -22.28 17.81 0.46
C GLY A 203 -20.84 17.61 0.90
N GLN A 204 -20.38 16.38 1.02
CA GLN A 204 -18.99 16.04 1.36
C GLN A 204 -18.43 15.13 0.26
N GLU A 205 -17.68 15.73 -0.64
CA GLU A 205 -16.96 15.03 -1.70
C GLU A 205 -15.79 14.24 -1.11
N ASN A 206 -15.48 13.07 -1.66
CA ASN A 206 -14.31 12.23 -1.32
C ASN A 206 -14.23 11.65 0.11
N GLN A 207 -15.32 11.17 0.68
CA GLN A 207 -15.30 10.49 1.99
C GLN A 207 -15.27 8.96 1.91
N GLY A 208 -14.97 8.36 0.77
CA GLY A 208 -14.98 6.91 0.61
C GLY A 208 -14.07 6.20 1.62
N LEU A 209 -12.88 6.74 1.90
CA LEU A 209 -11.96 6.20 2.89
C LEU A 209 -12.56 6.24 4.30
N ALA A 210 -12.95 7.42 4.77
CA ALA A 210 -13.47 7.59 6.13
C ALA A 210 -14.79 6.82 6.34
N PHE A 211 -15.73 6.91 5.39
CA PHE A 211 -16.98 6.18 5.46
C PHE A 211 -16.76 4.66 5.57
N GLY A 212 -15.89 4.10 4.73
CA GLY A 212 -15.63 2.67 4.76
C GLY A 212 -14.90 2.24 6.03
N LEU A 213 -13.89 2.99 6.48
CA LEU A 213 -13.21 2.73 7.74
C LEU A 213 -14.19 2.70 8.92
N ASP A 214 -15.05 3.70 9.04
CA ASP A 214 -16.05 3.75 10.10
C ASP A 214 -16.98 2.53 10.08
N ARG A 215 -17.48 2.14 8.90
CA ARG A 215 -18.37 0.96 8.79
C ARG A 215 -17.68 -0.34 9.11
N ILE A 216 -16.42 -0.51 8.71
CA ILE A 216 -15.61 -1.69 9.04
C ILE A 216 -15.36 -1.73 10.56
N LEU A 217 -14.94 -0.63 11.16
CA LEU A 217 -14.67 -0.54 12.59
C LEU A 217 -15.94 -0.72 13.45
N ASP A 218 -17.10 -0.21 13.02
CA ASP A 218 -18.39 -0.45 13.67
C ASP A 218 -18.75 -1.95 13.63
N GLY A 219 -18.53 -2.61 12.50
CA GLY A 219 -18.74 -4.06 12.37
C GLY A 219 -17.82 -4.86 13.29
N LEU A 220 -16.55 -4.48 13.40
CA LEU A 220 -15.60 -5.10 14.33
C LEU A 220 -16.01 -4.89 15.80
N GLU A 221 -16.49 -3.71 16.13
CA GLU A 221 -16.97 -3.42 17.50
C GLU A 221 -18.13 -4.34 17.91
N LEU A 222 -19.07 -4.60 16.98
CA LEU A 222 -20.16 -5.54 17.23
C LEU A 222 -19.65 -6.96 17.45
N LEU A 223 -18.67 -7.41 16.66
CA LEU A 223 -18.07 -8.73 16.81
C LEU A 223 -17.31 -8.85 18.14
N ILE A 224 -16.51 -7.85 18.49
CA ILE A 224 -15.76 -7.79 19.76
C ILE A 224 -16.72 -7.86 20.95
N ARG A 225 -17.81 -7.09 20.94
CA ARG A 225 -18.84 -7.14 22.00
C ARG A 225 -19.47 -8.53 22.11
N ALA A 226 -19.75 -9.18 20.99
CA ALA A 226 -20.32 -10.54 20.99
C ALA A 226 -19.35 -11.61 21.51
N ARG A 227 -18.03 -11.39 21.41
CA ARG A 227 -17.00 -12.30 21.95
C ARG A 227 -16.79 -12.11 23.46
N ASN A 228 -17.10 -10.94 24.00
CA ASN A 228 -16.91 -10.57 25.40
C ASN A 228 -18.21 -10.64 26.21
N ALA A 229 -19.32 -11.03 25.63
CA ALA A 229 -20.61 -11.24 26.29
C ALA A 229 -20.78 -12.67 26.79
#